data_d651f9772c4448f2fcae9ab38466c2e7
#
_entry.id   d651f9772c4448f2fcae9ab38466c2e7
#
_cell.length_a   1.000
_cell.length_b   1.000
_cell.length_c   1.000
_cell.angle_alpha   90.00
_cell.angle_beta   90.00
_cell.angle_gamma   90.00
#
_symmetry.space_group_name_H-M   'P 1'
#
loop_
_entity.id
_entity.type
_entity.pdbx_description
1 polymer ?
#
loop_
_entity_poly.entity_id
_entity_poly.type
_entity_poly.pdbx_seq_one_letter_code
_entity_poly.pdbx_strand_id
1 'polypeptide(L)'
;KLVFKLKKEHLIENIQIDMMWLKRLQAISLIGERLSFMIGAILAFGILLIISNAVSLSLDSRGEEVVVIKLVGGTDSYVRRPFLYTGFWYGAVGGFLSWIFIAIAVYWLSMPVEKLSALYQNSLELEGLGFFGMISLVSIGVGLGLLGAWLAVTRQLSAIESK
;
A
#
# COMPACT_ATOMS: atom_id res chain seq x y z
N LYS A 1 -13.97 -1.04 -59.34
CA LYS A 1 -13.40 -2.19 -58.58
C LYS A 1 -12.03 -1.86 -57.93
N LEU A 2 -11.14 -1.10 -58.61
CA LEU A 2 -9.80 -0.73 -58.11
C LEU A 2 -9.87 0.24 -56.89
N VAL A 3 -10.74 1.25 -56.96
CA VAL A 3 -10.90 2.27 -55.86
C VAL A 3 -11.39 1.64 -54.55
N PHE A 4 -12.21 0.59 -54.63
CA PHE A 4 -12.72 -0.12 -53.46
C PHE A 4 -11.64 -1.00 -52.80
N LYS A 5 -10.70 -1.51 -53.60
CA LYS A 5 -9.55 -2.32 -53.11
C LYS A 5 -8.53 -1.44 -52.39
N LEU A 6 -8.20 -0.29 -52.94
CA LEU A 6 -7.30 0.71 -52.37
C LEU A 6 -7.84 1.30 -51.02
N LYS A 7 -9.15 1.55 -50.98
CA LYS A 7 -9.78 2.05 -49.75
C LYS A 7 -9.79 1.01 -48.64
N LYS A 8 -9.87 -0.27 -48.97
CA LYS A 8 -9.82 -1.39 -48.02
C LYS A 8 -8.38 -1.64 -47.52
N GLU A 9 -7.36 -1.49 -48.34
CA GLU A 9 -5.94 -1.59 -47.90
C GLU A 9 -5.56 -0.45 -46.94
N HIS A 10 -5.95 0.78 -47.26
CA HIS A 10 -5.67 1.94 -46.44
C HIS A 10 -6.39 1.89 -45.04
N LEU A 11 -7.57 1.28 -44.98
CA LEU A 11 -8.27 1.04 -43.71
C LEU A 11 -7.60 -0.04 -42.87
N ILE A 12 -7.07 -1.08 -43.52
CA ILE A 12 -6.38 -2.18 -42.82
C ILE A 12 -5.04 -1.72 -42.27
N GLU A 13 -4.30 -0.89 -43.01
CA GLU A 13 -3.00 -0.35 -42.63
C GLU A 13 -3.14 0.60 -41.40
N ASN A 14 -4.15 1.46 -41.41
CA ASN A 14 -4.44 2.33 -40.26
C ASN A 14 -4.85 1.54 -39.01
N ILE A 15 -5.63 0.46 -39.16
CA ILE A 15 -6.04 -0.40 -38.03
C ILE A 15 -4.82 -1.14 -37.43
N GLN A 16 -3.85 -1.56 -38.26
CA GLN A 16 -2.64 -2.22 -37.79
C GLN A 16 -1.71 -1.27 -37.03
N ILE A 17 -1.60 -0.02 -37.47
CA ILE A 17 -0.81 1.01 -36.78
C ILE A 17 -1.44 1.34 -35.42
N ASP A 18 -2.76 1.49 -35.34
CA ASP A 18 -3.48 1.70 -34.09
C ASP A 18 -3.30 0.53 -33.09
N MET A 19 -3.33 -0.70 -33.59
CA MET A 19 -3.13 -1.89 -32.75
C MET A 19 -1.71 -2.01 -32.20
N MET A 20 -0.70 -1.59 -32.94
CA MET A 20 0.69 -1.58 -32.46
C MET A 20 0.91 -0.49 -31.40
N TRP A 21 0.30 0.66 -31.55
CA TRP A 21 0.33 1.75 -30.57
C TRP A 21 -0.34 1.34 -29.24
N LEU A 22 -1.53 0.77 -29.34
CA LEU A 22 -2.27 0.25 -28.16
C LEU A 22 -1.45 -0.81 -27.40
N LYS A 23 -0.82 -1.74 -28.10
CA LYS A 23 0.04 -2.75 -27.47
C LYS A 23 1.26 -2.15 -26.76
N ARG A 24 1.87 -1.10 -27.34
CA ARG A 24 2.99 -0.40 -26.71
C ARG A 24 2.54 0.36 -25.46
N LEU A 25 1.39 1.05 -25.50
CA LEU A 25 0.81 1.73 -24.35
C LEU A 25 0.46 0.73 -23.22
N GLN A 26 -0.15 -0.40 -23.57
CA GLN A 26 -0.43 -1.46 -22.61
C GLN A 26 0.85 -2.02 -21.98
N ALA A 27 1.90 -2.24 -22.78
CA ALA A 27 3.18 -2.72 -22.25
C ALA A 27 3.82 -1.72 -21.28
N ILE A 28 3.78 -0.42 -21.59
CA ILE A 28 4.27 0.64 -20.69
C ILE A 28 3.45 0.70 -19.40
N SER A 29 2.11 0.61 -19.50
CA SER A 29 1.22 0.58 -18.34
C SER A 29 1.50 -0.63 -17.45
N LEU A 30 1.69 -1.83 -18.02
CA LEU A 30 2.04 -3.04 -17.27
C LEU A 30 3.40 -2.93 -16.56
N ILE A 31 4.38 -2.29 -17.19
CA ILE A 31 5.69 -2.02 -16.56
C ILE A 31 5.49 -1.07 -15.38
N GLY A 32 4.73 0.01 -15.56
CA GLY A 32 4.41 0.97 -14.51
C GLY A 32 3.71 0.31 -13.30
N GLU A 33 2.72 -0.55 -13.57
CA GLU A 33 2.01 -1.31 -12.54
C GLU A 33 2.95 -2.23 -11.75
N ARG A 34 3.81 -2.98 -12.45
CA ARG A 34 4.79 -3.87 -11.81
C ARG A 34 5.82 -3.10 -10.97
N LEU A 35 6.32 -1.99 -11.48
CA LEU A 35 7.25 -1.13 -10.74
C LEU A 35 6.58 -0.56 -9.48
N SER A 36 5.35 -0.08 -9.59
CA SER A 36 4.58 0.43 -8.45
C SER A 36 4.35 -0.64 -7.40
N PHE A 37 4.02 -1.87 -7.82
CA PHE A 37 3.88 -3.01 -6.92
C PHE A 37 5.19 -3.37 -6.20
N MET A 38 6.32 -3.39 -6.93
CA MET A 38 7.64 -3.67 -6.33
C MET A 38 8.03 -2.60 -5.30
N ILE A 39 7.85 -1.32 -5.63
CA ILE A 39 8.12 -0.21 -4.70
C ILE A 39 7.21 -0.34 -3.47
N GLY A 40 5.92 -0.61 -3.68
CA GLY A 40 4.96 -0.82 -2.60
C GLY A 40 5.36 -1.98 -1.67
N ALA A 41 5.84 -3.09 -2.22
CA ALA A 41 6.30 -4.25 -1.45
C ALA A 41 7.56 -3.92 -0.62
N ILE A 42 8.52 -3.20 -1.19
CA ILE A 42 9.73 -2.75 -0.47
C ILE A 42 9.35 -1.81 0.68
N LEU A 43 8.46 -0.84 0.43
CA LEU A 43 7.98 0.08 1.45
C LEU A 43 7.21 -0.65 2.56
N ALA A 44 6.33 -1.59 2.20
CA ALA A 44 5.62 -2.42 3.17
C ALA A 44 6.57 -3.22 4.06
N PHE A 45 7.62 -3.80 3.48
CA PHE A 45 8.66 -4.47 4.24
C PHE A 45 9.41 -3.52 5.18
N GLY A 46 9.76 -2.32 4.71
CA GLY A 46 10.36 -1.27 5.55
C GLY A 46 9.46 -0.89 6.73
N ILE A 47 8.15 -0.71 6.50
CA ILE A 47 7.17 -0.40 7.54
C ILE A 47 7.10 -1.53 8.58
N LEU A 48 7.09 -2.80 8.14
CA LEU A 48 7.11 -3.96 9.04
C LEU A 48 8.34 -3.94 9.96
N LEU A 49 9.52 -3.61 9.43
CA LEU A 49 10.74 -3.51 10.23
C LEU A 49 10.67 -2.36 11.24
N ILE A 50 10.17 -1.20 10.83
CA ILE A 50 10.03 -0.02 11.71
C ILE A 50 9.06 -0.34 12.86
N ILE A 51 7.88 -0.89 12.56
CA ILE A 51 6.89 -1.24 13.59
C ILE A 51 7.43 -2.33 14.50
N SER A 52 8.08 -3.35 13.93
CA SER A 52 8.70 -4.41 14.72
C SER A 52 9.75 -3.86 15.69
N ASN A 53 10.58 -2.92 15.26
CA ASN A 53 11.59 -2.30 16.10
C ASN A 53 10.97 -1.40 17.19
N ALA A 54 9.96 -0.61 16.85
CA ALA A 54 9.23 0.24 17.80
C ALA A 54 8.55 -0.58 18.90
N VAL A 55 7.93 -1.70 18.53
CA VAL A 55 7.27 -2.62 19.47
C VAL A 55 8.30 -3.33 20.33
N SER A 56 9.45 -3.77 19.77
CA SER A 56 10.54 -4.38 20.54
C SER A 56 11.09 -3.42 21.60
N LEU A 57 11.29 -2.16 21.26
CA LEU A 57 11.75 -1.14 22.22
C LEU A 57 10.71 -0.89 23.33
N SER A 58 9.42 -0.93 23.00
CA SER A 58 8.35 -0.86 24.00
C SER A 58 8.30 -2.08 24.93
N LEU A 59 8.65 -3.27 24.42
CA LEU A 59 8.79 -4.48 25.23
C LEU A 59 10.00 -4.39 26.19
N ASP A 60 11.13 -3.91 25.71
CA ASP A 60 12.34 -3.76 26.52
C ASP A 60 12.11 -2.78 27.69
N SER A 61 11.40 -1.68 27.44
CA SER A 61 11.06 -0.70 28.49
C SER A 61 10.10 -1.23 29.56
N ARG A 62 9.35 -2.31 29.26
CA ARG A 62 8.42 -2.99 30.18
C ARG A 62 8.87 -4.40 30.58
N GLY A 63 10.13 -4.72 30.36
CA GLY A 63 10.68 -6.06 30.58
C GLY A 63 10.45 -6.58 32.01
N GLU A 64 10.59 -5.74 33.02
CA GLU A 64 10.34 -6.11 34.43
C GLU A 64 8.89 -6.51 34.68
N GLU A 65 7.92 -5.80 34.08
CA GLU A 65 6.48 -6.13 34.18
C GLU A 65 6.19 -7.50 33.54
N VAL A 66 6.82 -7.78 32.41
CA VAL A 66 6.65 -9.05 31.69
C VAL A 66 7.20 -10.22 32.50
N VAL A 67 8.35 -10.06 33.15
CA VAL A 67 8.96 -11.09 34.02
C VAL A 67 8.05 -11.38 35.23
N VAL A 68 7.52 -10.36 35.86
CA VAL A 68 6.58 -10.52 37.01
C VAL A 68 5.32 -11.28 36.57
N ILE A 69 4.74 -10.94 35.41
CA ILE A 69 3.56 -11.63 34.88
C ILE A 69 3.85 -13.10 34.62
N LYS A 70 5.02 -13.44 34.07
CA LYS A 70 5.43 -14.84 33.85
C LYS A 70 5.68 -15.60 35.16
N LEU A 71 6.25 -14.97 36.17
CA LEU A 71 6.46 -15.57 37.49
C LEU A 71 5.16 -15.94 38.21
N VAL A 72 4.09 -15.16 37.99
CA VAL A 72 2.76 -15.44 38.55
C VAL A 72 1.94 -16.44 37.70
N GLY A 73 2.55 -16.96 36.61
CA GLY A 73 1.91 -17.96 35.72
C GLY A 73 1.14 -17.39 34.54
N GLY A 74 1.41 -16.13 34.17
CA GLY A 74 0.81 -15.50 32.99
C GLY A 74 1.23 -16.20 31.68
N THR A 75 0.25 -16.42 30.78
CA THR A 75 0.48 -17.04 29.48
C THR A 75 1.09 -16.04 28.51
N ASP A 76 1.88 -16.53 27.52
CA ASP A 76 2.46 -15.71 26.45
C ASP A 76 1.41 -14.93 25.66
N SER A 77 0.23 -15.51 25.48
CA SER A 77 -0.90 -14.85 24.84
C SER A 77 -1.38 -13.62 25.61
N TYR A 78 -1.30 -13.62 26.94
CA TYR A 78 -1.67 -12.49 27.75
C TYR A 78 -0.68 -11.34 27.59
N VAL A 79 0.61 -11.67 27.58
CA VAL A 79 1.70 -10.69 27.37
C VAL A 79 1.63 -10.06 25.98
N ARG A 80 1.24 -10.81 24.94
CA ARG A 80 1.18 -10.33 23.55
C ARG A 80 0.08 -9.30 23.29
N ARG A 81 -1.05 -9.38 23.99
CA ARG A 81 -2.24 -8.55 23.71
C ARG A 81 -1.97 -7.04 23.70
N PRO A 82 -1.34 -6.41 24.69
CA PRO A 82 -1.11 -4.97 24.69
C PRO A 82 -0.25 -4.50 23.52
N PHE A 83 0.73 -5.30 23.11
CA PHE A 83 1.61 -4.95 21.99
C PHE A 83 0.92 -5.09 20.63
N LEU A 84 0.01 -6.03 20.47
CA LEU A 84 -0.84 -6.14 19.28
C LEU A 84 -1.79 -4.93 19.17
N TYR A 85 -2.35 -4.44 20.30
CA TYR A 85 -3.12 -3.21 20.31
C TYR A 85 -2.29 -1.99 19.87
N THR A 86 -1.04 -1.91 20.30
CA THR A 86 -0.12 -0.85 19.87
C THR A 86 0.13 -0.93 18.36
N GLY A 87 0.40 -2.12 17.81
CA GLY A 87 0.55 -2.33 16.37
C GLY A 87 -0.71 -1.99 15.58
N PHE A 88 -1.88 -2.36 16.09
CA PHE A 88 -3.18 -1.98 15.50
C PHE A 88 -3.32 -0.46 15.38
N TRP A 89 -3.07 0.29 16.47
CA TRP A 89 -3.18 1.75 16.45
C TRP A 89 -2.17 2.42 15.53
N TYR A 90 -0.92 1.95 15.50
CA TYR A 90 0.08 2.45 14.55
C TYR A 90 -0.35 2.24 13.11
N GLY A 91 -0.88 1.07 12.78
CA GLY A 91 -1.39 0.76 11.46
C GLY A 91 -2.63 1.57 11.08
N ALA A 92 -3.59 1.70 12.00
CA ALA A 92 -4.84 2.45 11.77
C ALA A 92 -4.58 3.95 11.56
N VAL A 93 -3.80 4.57 12.44
CA VAL A 93 -3.44 5.99 12.33
C VAL A 93 -2.60 6.24 11.09
N GLY A 94 -1.61 5.38 10.80
CA GLY A 94 -0.79 5.47 9.59
C GLY A 94 -1.62 5.35 8.31
N GLY A 95 -2.54 4.40 8.24
CA GLY A 95 -3.45 4.22 7.11
C GLY A 95 -4.39 5.41 6.91
N PHE A 96 -4.93 5.97 8.00
CA PHE A 96 -5.78 7.15 7.96
C PHE A 96 -5.02 8.40 7.49
N LEU A 97 -3.84 8.64 8.02
CA LEU A 97 -2.98 9.75 7.59
C LEU A 97 -2.60 9.61 6.11
N SER A 98 -2.25 8.41 5.66
CA SER A 98 -1.96 8.14 4.25
C SER A 98 -3.12 8.51 3.34
N TRP A 99 -4.36 8.19 3.73
CA TRP A 99 -5.54 8.59 2.99
C TRP A 99 -5.69 10.10 2.89
N ILE A 100 -5.46 10.85 4.00
CA ILE A 100 -5.48 12.32 4.00
C ILE A 100 -4.44 12.87 3.02
N PHE A 101 -3.20 12.38 3.08
CA PHE A 101 -2.13 12.84 2.19
C PHE A 101 -2.46 12.58 0.72
N ILE A 102 -3.01 11.41 0.40
CA ILE A 102 -3.43 11.09 -0.97
C ILE A 102 -4.58 12.01 -1.40
N ALA A 103 -5.57 12.26 -0.55
CA ALA A 103 -6.68 13.16 -0.86
C ALA A 103 -6.18 14.59 -1.15
N ILE A 104 -5.25 15.10 -0.36
CA ILE A 104 -4.61 16.41 -0.59
C ILE A 104 -3.84 16.40 -1.91
N ALA A 105 -3.05 15.36 -2.18
CA ALA A 105 -2.26 15.24 -3.40
C ALA A 105 -3.15 15.21 -4.65
N VAL A 106 -4.23 14.44 -4.63
CA VAL A 106 -5.22 14.37 -5.72
C VAL A 106 -5.88 15.73 -5.92
N TYR A 107 -6.30 16.40 -4.84
CA TYR A 107 -6.88 17.74 -4.92
C TYR A 107 -5.92 18.76 -5.56
N TRP A 108 -4.65 18.74 -5.19
CA TRP A 108 -3.64 19.63 -5.80
C TRP A 108 -3.37 19.30 -7.28
N LEU A 109 -3.45 18.02 -7.64
CA LEU A 109 -3.20 17.57 -9.00
C LEU A 109 -4.41 17.76 -9.92
N SER A 110 -5.64 17.82 -9.39
CA SER A 110 -6.85 18.01 -10.17
C SER A 110 -6.87 19.31 -10.95
N MET A 111 -6.40 20.41 -10.35
CA MET A 111 -6.35 21.74 -11.01
C MET A 111 -5.53 21.78 -12.32
N PRO A 112 -4.27 21.28 -12.37
CA PRO A 112 -3.52 21.23 -13.63
C PRO A 112 -4.07 20.20 -14.62
N VAL A 113 -4.68 19.10 -14.16
CA VAL A 113 -5.24 18.07 -15.03
C VAL A 113 -6.53 18.55 -15.70
N GLU A 114 -7.41 19.28 -15.01
CA GLU A 114 -8.58 19.93 -15.60
C GLU A 114 -8.19 20.91 -16.73
N LYS A 115 -7.13 21.69 -16.55
CA LYS A 115 -6.64 22.59 -17.60
C LYS A 115 -6.15 21.82 -18.84
N LEU A 116 -5.50 20.67 -18.65
CA LEU A 116 -5.06 19.80 -19.74
C LEU A 116 -6.24 19.12 -20.41
N SER A 117 -7.23 18.63 -19.66
CA SER A 117 -8.42 17.98 -20.22
C SER A 117 -9.25 18.93 -21.07
N ALA A 118 -9.36 20.19 -20.68
CA ALA A 118 -10.03 21.23 -21.47
C ALA A 118 -9.35 21.49 -22.83
N LEU A 119 -8.02 21.29 -22.93
CA LEU A 119 -7.26 21.43 -24.18
C LEU A 119 -7.41 20.22 -25.11
N TYR A 120 -7.68 19.03 -24.57
CA TYR A 120 -7.74 17.77 -25.32
C TYR A 120 -9.17 17.27 -25.60
N GLN A 121 -10.23 18.04 -25.23
CA GLN A 121 -11.65 17.66 -25.39
C GLN A 121 -12.02 16.27 -24.80
N ASN A 122 -11.21 15.75 -23.89
CA ASN A 122 -11.47 14.52 -23.17
C ASN A 122 -11.63 14.84 -21.68
N SER A 123 -12.73 14.42 -21.08
CA SER A 123 -12.95 14.54 -19.62
C SER A 123 -12.10 13.53 -18.88
N LEU A 124 -10.86 13.90 -18.53
CA LEU A 124 -10.04 13.15 -17.60
C LEU A 124 -10.44 13.58 -16.18
N GLU A 125 -11.43 12.94 -15.61
CA GLU A 125 -11.77 13.13 -14.22
C GLU A 125 -10.84 12.28 -13.34
N LEU A 126 -10.05 12.92 -12.49
CA LEU A 126 -9.31 12.24 -11.43
C LEU A 126 -10.30 11.90 -10.31
N GLU A 127 -10.82 10.69 -10.32
CA GLU A 127 -11.57 10.16 -9.18
C GLU A 127 -10.64 10.02 -7.97
N GLY A 128 -10.95 10.76 -6.89
CA GLY A 128 -10.27 10.57 -5.59
C GLY A 128 -10.56 9.18 -5.02
N LEU A 129 -9.70 8.74 -4.12
CA LEU A 129 -9.90 7.48 -3.36
C LEU A 129 -11.10 7.59 -2.41
N GLY A 130 -12.32 7.59 -2.85
CA GLY A 130 -13.52 7.70 -2.03
C GLY A 130 -13.48 6.92 -0.70
N PHE A 131 -14.61 6.74 -0.06
CA PHE A 131 -14.73 6.04 1.22
C PHE A 131 -14.16 4.60 1.21
N PHE A 132 -14.33 3.87 0.11
CA PHE A 132 -13.76 2.52 -0.06
C PHE A 132 -12.23 2.52 -0.07
N GLY A 133 -11.61 3.53 -0.69
CA GLY A 133 -10.16 3.69 -0.66
C GLY A 133 -9.63 3.95 0.75
N MET A 134 -10.34 4.73 1.55
CA MET A 134 -10.00 4.95 2.97
C MET A 134 -10.00 3.63 3.74
N ILE A 135 -11.08 2.85 3.65
CA ILE A 135 -11.19 1.56 4.35
C ILE A 135 -10.08 0.61 3.92
N SER A 136 -9.78 0.55 2.62
CA SER A 136 -8.72 -0.31 2.08
C SER A 136 -7.35 0.07 2.64
N LEU A 137 -6.99 1.35 2.63
CA LEU A 137 -5.71 1.84 3.17
C LEU A 137 -5.58 1.58 4.68
N VAL A 138 -6.63 1.86 5.44
CA VAL A 138 -6.65 1.59 6.89
C VAL A 138 -6.54 0.10 7.15
N SER A 139 -7.24 -0.76 6.40
CA SER A 139 -7.18 -2.21 6.56
C SER A 139 -5.78 -2.77 6.27
N ILE A 140 -5.13 -2.29 5.20
CA ILE A 140 -3.75 -2.65 4.87
C ILE A 140 -2.79 -2.17 5.97
N GLY A 141 -2.95 -0.93 6.43
CA GLY A 141 -2.14 -0.36 7.52
C GLY A 141 -2.27 -1.17 8.80
N VAL A 142 -3.49 -1.50 9.21
CA VAL A 142 -3.76 -2.37 10.38
C VAL A 142 -3.14 -3.75 10.21
N GLY A 143 -3.27 -4.35 9.02
CA GLY A 143 -2.65 -5.65 8.73
C GLY A 143 -1.13 -5.62 8.90
N LEU A 144 -0.47 -4.62 8.33
CA LEU A 144 0.99 -4.42 8.48
C LEU A 144 1.37 -4.14 9.93
N GLY A 145 0.58 -3.33 10.66
CA GLY A 145 0.80 -3.02 12.06
C GLY A 145 0.72 -4.26 12.96
N LEU A 146 -0.30 -5.08 12.77
CA LEU A 146 -0.48 -6.34 13.49
C LEU A 146 0.63 -7.34 13.19
N LEU A 147 1.01 -7.50 11.91
CA LEU A 147 2.10 -8.39 11.50
C LEU A 147 3.45 -7.95 12.08
N GLY A 148 3.76 -6.65 12.04
CA GLY A 148 4.97 -6.09 12.62
C GLY A 148 5.04 -6.32 14.13
N ALA A 149 3.95 -6.04 14.85
CA ALA A 149 3.87 -6.28 16.28
C ALA A 149 3.98 -7.77 16.64
N TRP A 150 3.33 -8.65 15.87
CA TRP A 150 3.40 -10.09 16.07
C TRP A 150 4.82 -10.63 15.89
N LEU A 151 5.52 -10.18 14.83
CA LEU A 151 6.92 -10.55 14.59
C LEU A 151 7.85 -10.10 15.73
N ALA A 152 7.66 -8.85 16.21
CA ALA A 152 8.45 -8.30 17.31
C ALA A 152 8.31 -9.14 18.57
N VAL A 153 7.06 -9.36 19.01
CA VAL A 153 6.79 -10.10 20.24
C VAL A 153 7.27 -11.54 20.17
N THR A 154 7.10 -12.19 19.01
CA THR A 154 7.55 -13.58 18.83
C THR A 154 9.06 -13.70 18.93
N ARG A 155 9.82 -12.78 18.33
CA ARG A 155 11.29 -12.77 18.42
C ARG A 155 11.78 -12.52 19.82
N GLN A 156 11.17 -11.60 20.56
CA GLN A 156 11.61 -11.22 21.90
C GLN A 156 11.32 -12.32 22.92
N LEU A 157 10.14 -12.96 22.86
CA LEU A 157 9.80 -14.07 23.75
C LEU A 157 10.71 -15.27 23.55
N SER A 158 11.07 -15.62 22.32
CA SER A 158 12.01 -16.71 22.05
C SER A 158 13.44 -16.42 22.55
N ALA A 159 13.85 -15.14 22.60
CA ALA A 159 15.15 -14.74 23.15
C ALA A 159 15.21 -14.82 24.69
N ILE A 160 14.08 -14.70 25.38
CA ILE A 160 13.99 -14.81 26.85
C ILE A 160 13.99 -16.28 27.29
N GLU A 161 13.42 -17.20 26.50
CA GLU A 161 13.38 -18.62 26.80
C GLU A 161 14.74 -19.34 26.60
N SER A 162 15.66 -18.73 25.84
CA SER A 162 16.96 -19.28 25.54
C SER A 162 18.07 -18.88 26.55
N LYS A 163 17.73 -18.11 27.58
CA LYS A 163 18.61 -17.74 28.70
C LYS A 163 18.20 -18.44 29.99
#